data_8a95d9403bd53439e3a8d0067618dc81
#
_entry.id   8a95d9403bd53439e3a8d0067618dc81
#
_cell.length_a   1.000
_cell.length_b   1.000
_cell.length_c   1.000
_cell.angle_alpha   90.00
_cell.angle_beta   90.00
_cell.angle_gamma   90.00
#
_symmetry.space_group_name_H-M   'P 1'
#
loop_
_entity.id
_entity.type
_entity.pdbx_description
1 polymer ?
#
loop_
_entity_poly.entity_id
_entity_poly.type
_entity_poly.pdbx_seq_one_letter_code
_entity_poly.pdbx_strand_id
1 'polypeptide(L)'
;MTHKLIEMLRYMRPEGSIEQLEFCDEFLQPVFGHPDTFGNYTTHVGVNPRLCFTAHHDTVHKAGGMQAMVVSNGVISVAEPSTSNCLGADCTTGIWLMLNMIEAGIQGTYVVHAAEEVGCKGSTGLVHDNPAWLDHTDAVISFDRKGVDSVITHQM
;
A
#
# COMPACT_ATOMS: atom_id res chain seq x y z
N MET A 1 13.18 -0.61 12.03
CA MET A 1 12.56 -1.16 10.81
C MET A 1 11.26 -1.90 11.10
N THR A 2 11.23 -2.98 11.85
CA THR A 2 9.99 -3.74 12.19
C THR A 2 8.94 -2.94 12.98
N HIS A 3 9.35 -1.97 13.80
CA HIS A 3 8.45 -1.15 14.60
C HIS A 3 7.45 -0.37 13.72
N LYS A 4 7.92 0.27 12.65
CA LYS A 4 7.06 1.03 11.72
C LYS A 4 5.99 0.13 11.07
N LEU A 5 6.35 -1.11 10.66
CA LEU A 5 5.37 -2.05 10.12
C LEU A 5 4.30 -2.41 11.16
N ILE A 6 4.68 -2.62 12.43
CA ILE A 6 3.71 -2.91 13.49
C ILE A 6 2.76 -1.74 13.71
N GLU A 7 3.25 -0.49 13.72
CA GLU A 7 2.41 0.70 13.84
C GLU A 7 1.42 0.79 12.66
N MET A 8 1.89 0.57 11.43
CA MET A 8 1.04 0.58 10.23
C MET A 8 -0.06 -0.50 10.28
N LEU A 9 0.27 -1.71 10.77
CA LEU A 9 -0.68 -2.83 10.89
C LEU A 9 -1.74 -2.61 11.99
N ARG A 10 -1.60 -1.63 12.86
CA ARG A 10 -2.63 -1.30 13.88
C ARG A 10 -3.88 -0.67 13.28
N TYR A 11 -3.79 -0.08 12.11
CA TYR A 11 -4.91 0.59 11.45
C TYR A 11 -5.82 -0.42 10.75
N MET A 12 -7.04 -0.57 11.24
CA MET A 12 -8.14 -1.24 10.50
C MET A 12 -8.76 -0.21 9.57
N ARG A 13 -8.46 -0.27 8.27
CA ARG A 13 -8.75 0.82 7.34
C ARG A 13 -9.50 0.38 6.09
N PRO A 14 -10.78 -0.03 6.24
CA PRO A 14 -11.61 -0.25 5.09
C PRO A 14 -11.78 1.06 4.30
N GLU A 15 -12.03 0.94 3.01
CA GLU A 15 -12.20 2.09 2.13
C GLU A 15 -13.20 3.11 2.69
N GLY A 16 -12.80 4.39 2.72
CA GLY A 16 -13.59 5.52 3.21
C GLY A 16 -13.65 5.68 4.73
N SER A 17 -12.89 4.88 5.50
CA SER A 17 -12.81 5.03 6.96
C SER A 17 -11.95 6.22 7.37
N ILE A 18 -12.18 6.71 8.60
CA ILE A 18 -11.34 7.76 9.20
C ILE A 18 -9.92 7.24 9.38
N GLU A 19 -9.76 6.00 9.79
CA GLU A 19 -8.47 5.36 10.01
C GLU A 19 -7.65 5.19 8.72
N GLN A 20 -8.32 5.08 7.57
CA GLN A 20 -7.66 5.12 6.27
C GLN A 20 -7.07 6.52 6.01
N LEU A 21 -7.82 7.58 6.29
CA LEU A 21 -7.33 8.96 6.16
C LEU A 21 -6.17 9.25 7.12
N GLU A 22 -6.31 8.87 8.39
CA GLU A 22 -5.25 9.03 9.40
C GLU A 22 -3.98 8.26 9.02
N PHE A 23 -4.12 7.02 8.52
CA PHE A 23 -2.99 6.25 8.00
C PHE A 23 -2.29 6.95 6.83
N CYS A 24 -3.05 7.49 5.89
CA CYS A 24 -2.50 8.21 4.75
C CYS A 24 -1.77 9.47 5.19
N ASP A 25 -2.34 10.24 6.12
CA ASP A 25 -1.73 11.46 6.65
C ASP A 25 -0.43 11.16 7.42
N GLU A 26 -0.39 10.06 8.19
CA GLU A 26 0.77 9.70 8.99
C GLU A 26 1.90 9.07 8.17
N PHE A 27 1.58 8.15 7.24
CA PHE A 27 2.59 7.32 6.58
C PHE A 27 2.83 7.66 5.12
N LEU A 28 1.84 8.15 4.38
CA LEU A 28 1.95 8.40 2.95
C LEU A 28 2.23 9.87 2.63
N GLN A 29 1.44 10.78 3.15
CA GLN A 29 1.55 12.20 2.83
C GLN A 29 2.96 12.79 3.07
N PRO A 30 3.71 12.43 4.15
CA PRO A 30 5.06 12.94 4.37
C PRO A 30 6.08 12.53 3.30
N VAL A 31 5.81 11.46 2.55
CA VAL A 31 6.72 10.88 1.55
C VAL A 31 6.25 11.16 0.12
N PHE A 32 4.95 11.06 -0.12
CA PHE A 32 4.34 11.14 -1.43
C PHE A 32 3.73 12.53 -1.74
N GLY A 33 3.48 13.35 -0.73
CA GLY A 33 2.68 14.57 -0.86
C GLY A 33 1.18 14.28 -0.85
N HIS A 34 0.40 15.16 -1.51
CA HIS A 34 -1.05 15.02 -1.57
C HIS A 34 -1.47 13.98 -2.61
N PRO A 35 -2.60 13.26 -2.38
CA PRO A 35 -3.15 12.35 -3.36
C PRO A 35 -3.69 13.06 -4.60
N ASP A 36 -3.83 12.31 -5.69
CA ASP A 36 -4.56 12.74 -6.88
C ASP A 36 -6.09 12.77 -6.63
N THR A 37 -6.85 13.14 -7.66
CA THR A 37 -8.32 13.24 -7.59
C THR A 37 -9.02 11.89 -7.37
N PHE A 38 -8.31 10.78 -7.53
CA PHE A 38 -8.79 9.42 -7.32
C PHE A 38 -8.30 8.81 -6.00
N GLY A 39 -7.53 9.59 -5.22
CA GLY A 39 -6.99 9.18 -3.92
C GLY A 39 -5.66 8.45 -3.99
N ASN A 40 -5.03 8.31 -5.18
CA ASN A 40 -3.73 7.65 -5.29
C ASN A 40 -2.60 8.59 -4.85
N TYR A 41 -1.58 8.03 -4.22
CA TYR A 41 -0.35 8.71 -3.83
C TYR A 41 0.78 8.31 -4.77
N THR A 42 1.46 9.28 -5.41
CA THR A 42 2.55 9.02 -6.37
C THR A 42 3.79 9.81 -6.00
N THR A 43 4.96 9.15 -6.05
CA THR A 43 6.26 9.81 -5.94
C THR A 43 7.28 9.16 -6.86
N HIS A 44 8.39 9.86 -7.11
CA HIS A 44 9.46 9.40 -7.99
C HIS A 44 10.81 9.49 -7.29
N VAL A 45 11.63 8.45 -7.42
CA VAL A 45 13.02 8.43 -6.98
C VAL A 45 13.91 8.25 -8.20
N GLY A 46 14.86 9.17 -8.37
CA GLY A 46 15.76 9.18 -9.53
C GLY A 46 15.24 9.99 -10.72
N VAL A 47 16.04 10.03 -11.78
CA VAL A 47 15.74 10.75 -13.03
C VAL A 47 15.19 9.78 -14.06
N ASN A 48 13.97 10.04 -14.55
CA ASN A 48 13.27 9.21 -15.55
C ASN A 48 13.25 7.71 -15.17
N PRO A 49 12.69 7.35 -14.01
CA PRO A 49 12.66 5.97 -13.57
C PRO A 49 11.82 5.12 -14.53
N ARG A 50 12.31 3.92 -14.83
CA ARG A 50 11.69 3.00 -15.78
C ARG A 50 10.95 1.83 -15.11
N LEU A 51 11.05 1.74 -13.79
CA LEU A 51 10.30 0.77 -12.98
C LEU A 51 9.19 1.49 -12.23
N CYS A 52 8.03 0.84 -12.14
CA CYS A 52 6.93 1.29 -11.31
C CYS A 52 6.65 0.25 -10.22
N PHE A 53 6.55 0.69 -8.97
CA PHE A 53 6.21 -0.13 -7.82
C PHE A 53 4.84 0.27 -7.30
N THR A 54 3.96 -0.70 -7.05
CA THR A 54 2.60 -0.41 -6.64
C THR A 54 2.17 -1.20 -5.40
N ALA A 55 1.30 -0.60 -4.62
CA ALA A 55 0.59 -1.15 -3.48
C ALA A 55 -0.76 -0.45 -3.36
N HIS A 56 -1.62 -0.82 -2.39
CA HIS A 56 -2.86 -0.09 -2.09
C HIS A 56 -2.98 0.23 -0.60
N HIS A 57 -3.75 1.26 -0.26
CA HIS A 57 -3.83 1.72 1.14
C HIS A 57 -5.12 1.36 1.86
N ASP A 58 -6.13 0.85 1.19
CA ASP A 58 -7.31 0.25 1.82
C ASP A 58 -7.07 -1.21 2.24
N THR A 59 -7.94 -1.76 3.03
CA THR A 59 -7.87 -3.15 3.53
C THR A 59 -9.26 -3.75 3.65
N VAL A 60 -9.37 -5.09 3.64
CA VAL A 60 -10.64 -5.84 3.80
C VAL A 60 -11.18 -5.87 5.23
N HIS A 61 -10.78 -4.97 6.12
CA HIS A 61 -11.40 -4.86 7.43
C HIS A 61 -12.90 -4.53 7.29
N LYS A 62 -13.72 -5.14 8.16
CA LYS A 62 -15.17 -4.91 8.14
C LYS A 62 -15.60 -3.63 8.83
N ALA A 63 -14.73 -3.08 9.66
CA ALA A 63 -14.95 -1.82 10.37
C ALA A 63 -13.63 -1.09 10.55
N GLY A 64 -13.68 0.24 10.57
CA GLY A 64 -12.55 1.07 10.95
C GLY A 64 -12.24 0.94 12.45
N GLY A 65 -11.03 1.35 12.84
CA GLY A 65 -10.56 1.31 14.24
C GLY A 65 -9.09 0.96 14.34
N MET A 66 -8.66 0.73 15.58
CA MET A 66 -7.28 0.33 15.88
C MET A 66 -7.28 -1.08 16.46
N GLN A 67 -6.36 -1.91 15.99
CA GLN A 67 -6.14 -3.26 16.52
C GLN A 67 -4.80 -3.36 17.28
N ALA A 68 -4.76 -4.21 18.29
CA ALA A 68 -3.52 -4.52 19.02
C ALA A 68 -2.75 -5.62 18.30
N MET A 69 -1.42 -5.47 18.27
CA MET A 69 -0.53 -6.41 17.61
C MET A 69 0.31 -7.18 18.62
N VAL A 70 0.62 -8.43 18.33
CA VAL A 70 1.57 -9.25 19.08
C VAL A 70 2.63 -9.82 18.14
N VAL A 71 3.86 -9.86 18.62
CA VAL A 71 4.98 -10.49 17.91
C VAL A 71 5.46 -11.69 18.71
N SER A 72 5.37 -12.86 18.13
CA SER A 72 5.82 -14.11 18.77
C SER A 72 6.60 -14.96 17.76
N ASN A 73 7.79 -15.38 18.12
CA ASN A 73 8.67 -16.20 17.27
C ASN A 73 8.89 -15.61 15.86
N GLY A 74 9.00 -14.28 15.76
CA GLY A 74 9.18 -13.58 14.47
C GLY A 74 7.91 -13.45 13.63
N VAL A 75 6.75 -13.88 14.12
CA VAL A 75 5.45 -13.76 13.45
C VAL A 75 4.66 -12.61 14.08
N ILE A 76 4.14 -11.72 13.24
CA ILE A 76 3.22 -10.65 13.65
C ILE A 76 1.79 -11.15 13.48
N SER A 77 0.97 -10.97 14.50
CA SER A 77 -0.45 -11.32 14.47
C SER A 77 -1.29 -10.32 15.26
N VAL A 78 -2.60 -10.35 15.04
CA VAL A 78 -3.55 -9.58 15.86
C VAL A 78 -3.59 -10.18 17.25
N ALA A 79 -3.53 -9.35 18.29
CA ALA A 79 -3.64 -9.79 19.68
C ALA A 79 -5.09 -10.17 20.01
N GLU A 80 -5.26 -11.24 20.75
CA GLU A 80 -6.57 -11.67 21.25
C GLU A 80 -6.84 -11.13 22.69
N PRO A 81 -8.10 -10.80 23.02
CA PRO A 81 -9.29 -10.84 22.17
C PRO A 81 -9.36 -9.66 21.18
N SER A 82 -9.88 -9.91 19.98
CA SER A 82 -9.99 -8.89 18.92
C SER A 82 -11.32 -8.96 18.20
N THR A 83 -11.81 -7.80 17.76
CA THR A 83 -12.95 -7.66 16.82
C THR A 83 -12.49 -7.60 15.35
N SER A 84 -11.18 -7.56 15.12
CA SER A 84 -10.61 -7.51 13.77
C SER A 84 -10.84 -8.83 13.04
N ASN A 85 -11.18 -8.74 11.76
CA ASN A 85 -11.40 -9.89 10.90
C ASN A 85 -10.15 -10.31 10.10
N CYS A 86 -9.11 -9.50 10.09
CA CYS A 86 -7.87 -9.77 9.35
C CYS A 86 -6.68 -9.01 9.93
N LEU A 87 -5.47 -9.38 9.53
CA LEU A 87 -4.24 -8.68 9.90
C LEU A 87 -4.08 -7.34 9.15
N GLY A 88 -4.63 -7.22 7.95
CA GLY A 88 -4.44 -6.07 7.06
C GLY A 88 -3.02 -5.97 6.48
N ALA A 89 -2.30 -7.09 6.39
CA ALA A 89 -0.96 -7.12 5.79
C ALA A 89 -0.99 -6.82 4.28
N ASP A 90 -2.08 -7.16 3.65
CA ASP A 90 -2.50 -6.79 2.32
C ASP A 90 -3.19 -5.40 2.37
N CYS A 91 -2.66 -4.32 1.77
CA CYS A 91 -1.29 -4.29 1.23
C CYS A 91 -0.34 -3.46 2.12
N THR A 92 -0.54 -3.46 3.47
CA THR A 92 0.32 -2.72 4.42
C THR A 92 1.80 -3.09 4.27
N THR A 93 2.08 -4.39 4.05
CA THR A 93 3.44 -4.87 3.88
C THR A 93 4.07 -4.33 2.59
N GLY A 94 3.30 -4.24 1.51
CA GLY A 94 3.73 -3.64 0.25
C GLY A 94 4.09 -2.17 0.42
N ILE A 95 3.25 -1.39 1.08
CA ILE A 95 3.53 0.02 1.40
C ILE A 95 4.81 0.13 2.24
N TRP A 96 4.94 -0.68 3.30
CA TRP A 96 6.13 -0.66 4.14
C TRP A 96 7.42 -0.98 3.35
N LEU A 97 7.38 -1.96 2.44
CA LEU A 97 8.50 -2.25 1.54
C LEU A 97 8.84 -1.04 0.66
N MET A 98 7.84 -0.42 0.03
CA MET A 98 8.03 0.75 -0.82
C MET A 98 8.63 1.92 -0.05
N LEU A 99 8.17 2.21 1.17
CA LEU A 99 8.74 3.26 2.01
C LEU A 99 10.23 3.01 2.33
N ASN A 100 10.62 1.76 2.62
CA ASN A 100 12.03 1.41 2.84
C ASN A 100 12.86 1.49 1.54
N MET A 101 12.30 1.14 0.39
CA MET A 101 12.95 1.28 -0.92
C MET A 101 13.19 2.75 -1.27
N ILE A 102 12.22 3.62 -1.02
CA ILE A 102 12.35 5.07 -1.22
C ILE A 102 13.45 5.64 -0.31
N GLU A 103 13.45 5.28 0.97
CA GLU A 103 14.48 5.69 1.93
C GLU A 103 15.89 5.22 1.51
N ALA A 104 15.97 4.02 0.93
CA ALA A 104 17.23 3.48 0.39
C ALA A 104 17.64 4.08 -0.97
N GLY A 105 16.84 4.97 -1.55
CA GLY A 105 17.11 5.62 -2.83
C GLY A 105 16.96 4.70 -4.05
N ILE A 106 16.18 3.62 -3.94
CA ILE A 106 15.90 2.73 -5.07
C ILE A 106 15.10 3.50 -6.13
N GLN A 107 15.65 3.60 -7.32
CA GLN A 107 15.04 4.37 -8.41
C GLN A 107 13.74 3.71 -8.88
N GLY A 108 12.69 4.50 -9.00
CA GLY A 108 11.37 4.03 -9.44
C GLY A 108 10.30 5.11 -9.35
N THR A 109 9.20 4.86 -10.02
CA THR A 109 7.90 5.49 -9.75
C THR A 109 7.21 4.63 -8.70
N TYR A 110 6.71 5.24 -7.64
CA TYR A 110 6.01 4.56 -6.54
C TYR A 110 4.59 5.05 -6.49
N VAL A 111 3.62 4.14 -6.54
CA VAL A 111 2.19 4.45 -6.51
C VAL A 111 1.50 3.63 -5.42
N VAL A 112 0.78 4.31 -4.54
CA VAL A 112 -0.12 3.66 -3.57
C VAL A 112 -1.55 3.98 -3.99
N HIS A 113 -2.26 2.96 -4.47
CA HIS A 113 -3.61 3.10 -4.99
C HIS A 113 -4.66 3.18 -3.88
N ALA A 114 -5.75 3.90 -4.17
CA ALA A 114 -6.96 3.92 -3.37
C ALA A 114 -7.95 2.87 -3.85
N ALA A 115 -8.81 2.40 -2.95
CA ALA A 115 -10.02 1.62 -3.26
C ALA A 115 -9.76 0.38 -4.14
N GLU A 116 -8.65 -0.35 -3.85
CA GLU A 116 -8.33 -1.59 -4.53
C GLU A 116 -9.35 -2.67 -4.19
N GLU A 117 -9.60 -2.89 -2.89
CA GLU A 117 -10.48 -3.91 -2.31
C GLU A 117 -11.98 -3.72 -2.64
N VAL A 118 -12.33 -2.56 -3.20
CA VAL A 118 -13.71 -2.23 -3.63
C VAL A 118 -13.80 -1.99 -5.13
N GLY A 119 -12.90 -2.61 -5.91
CA GLY A 119 -12.93 -2.66 -7.37
C GLY A 119 -11.92 -1.78 -8.06
N CYS A 120 -10.70 -1.64 -7.52
CA CYS A 120 -9.54 -0.99 -8.16
C CYS A 120 -9.84 0.43 -8.67
N LYS A 121 -10.66 1.21 -7.93
CA LYS A 121 -11.18 2.50 -8.40
C LYS A 121 -10.08 3.53 -8.63
N GLY A 122 -9.08 3.56 -7.72
CA GLY A 122 -7.96 4.48 -7.81
C GLY A 122 -7.12 4.24 -9.07
N SER A 123 -6.68 3.02 -9.30
CA SER A 123 -5.87 2.66 -10.48
C SER A 123 -6.65 2.81 -11.78
N THR A 124 -7.93 2.43 -11.80
CA THR A 124 -8.81 2.63 -12.97
C THR A 124 -8.96 4.10 -13.30
N GLY A 125 -9.20 4.96 -12.29
CA GLY A 125 -9.29 6.41 -12.47
C GLY A 125 -8.01 7.01 -13.04
N LEU A 126 -6.86 6.63 -12.48
CA LEU A 126 -5.55 7.10 -12.93
C LEU A 126 -5.30 6.77 -14.41
N VAL A 127 -5.55 5.54 -14.83
CA VAL A 127 -5.35 5.11 -16.23
C VAL A 127 -6.36 5.77 -17.18
N HIS A 128 -7.59 5.98 -16.73
CA HIS A 128 -8.60 6.68 -17.52
C HIS A 128 -8.24 8.15 -17.75
N ASP A 129 -7.73 8.83 -16.71
CA ASP A 129 -7.36 10.25 -16.79
C ASP A 129 -6.05 10.47 -17.57
N ASN A 130 -5.08 9.56 -17.40
CA ASN A 130 -3.81 9.60 -18.11
C ASN A 130 -3.45 8.22 -18.69
N PRO A 131 -3.99 7.85 -19.85
CA PRO A 131 -3.70 6.53 -20.45
C PRO A 131 -2.22 6.30 -20.78
N ALA A 132 -1.45 7.35 -20.90
CA ALA A 132 -0.02 7.31 -21.28
C ALA A 132 0.93 7.31 -20.07
N TRP A 133 0.42 7.26 -18.84
CA TRP A 133 1.26 7.43 -17.63
C TRP A 133 2.34 6.35 -17.47
N LEU A 134 2.14 5.17 -18.08
CA LEU A 134 3.09 4.06 -18.10
C LEU A 134 3.95 3.96 -19.37
N ASP A 135 3.80 4.85 -20.35
CA ASP A 135 4.47 4.72 -21.66
C ASP A 135 6.00 4.65 -21.57
N HIS A 136 6.58 5.19 -20.51
CA HIS A 136 8.02 5.15 -20.25
C HIS A 136 8.45 4.11 -19.23
N THR A 137 7.54 3.22 -18.82
CA THR A 137 7.78 2.20 -17.80
C THR A 137 8.11 0.86 -18.43
N ASP A 138 9.25 0.26 -18.09
CA ASP A 138 9.65 -1.06 -18.58
C ASP A 138 8.91 -2.19 -17.87
N ALA A 139 8.61 -2.02 -16.58
CA ALA A 139 7.89 -3.00 -15.76
C ALA A 139 7.15 -2.36 -14.60
N VAL A 140 6.01 -2.93 -14.27
CA VAL A 140 5.24 -2.64 -13.05
C VAL A 140 5.36 -3.83 -12.11
N ILE A 141 5.70 -3.57 -10.85
CA ILE A 141 5.85 -4.57 -9.79
C ILE A 141 4.86 -4.22 -8.68
N SER A 142 3.81 -5.03 -8.54
CA SER A 142 2.85 -4.91 -7.45
C SER A 142 3.25 -5.78 -6.28
N PHE A 143 3.26 -5.20 -5.07
CA PHE A 143 3.53 -5.93 -3.82
C PHE A 143 2.26 -6.51 -3.19
N ASP A 144 1.31 -6.88 -4.01
CA ASP A 144 0.01 -7.40 -3.64
C ASP A 144 -0.06 -8.91 -3.92
N ARG A 145 0.80 -9.66 -3.22
CA ARG A 145 0.91 -11.12 -3.39
C ARG A 145 1.19 -11.82 -2.06
N LYS A 146 0.39 -12.84 -1.76
CA LYS A 146 0.66 -13.72 -0.61
C LYS A 146 1.89 -14.60 -0.86
N GLY A 147 2.77 -14.66 0.14
CA GLY A 147 3.99 -15.48 0.09
C GLY A 147 5.19 -14.72 -0.48
N VAL A 148 6.33 -15.39 -0.60
CA VAL A 148 7.63 -14.81 -1.00
C VAL A 148 8.37 -15.62 -2.07
N ASP A 149 7.76 -16.67 -2.57
CA ASP A 149 8.38 -17.70 -3.43
C ASP A 149 7.78 -17.75 -4.84
N SER A 150 6.85 -16.86 -5.17
CA SER A 150 6.19 -16.83 -6.47
C SER A 150 5.93 -15.42 -6.97
N VAL A 151 5.95 -15.24 -8.28
CA VAL A 151 5.58 -14.03 -9.01
C VAL A 151 4.48 -14.36 -9.99
N ILE A 152 3.42 -13.55 -10.01
CA ILE A 152 2.37 -13.63 -11.04
C ILE A 152 2.82 -12.75 -12.21
N THR A 153 2.99 -13.35 -13.39
CA THR A 153 3.37 -12.64 -14.62
C THR A 153 2.21 -12.46 -15.58
N HIS A 154 1.11 -13.16 -15.33
CA HIS A 154 -0.11 -13.06 -16.15
C HIS A 154 -1.34 -13.41 -15.29
N GLN A 155 -2.36 -12.55 -15.36
CA GLN A 155 -3.63 -12.73 -14.66
C GLN A 155 -4.78 -12.33 -15.59
N MET A 156 -5.82 -13.16 -15.66
CA MET A 156 -7.05 -12.90 -16.42
C MET A 156 -8.25 -12.85 -15.46
#